data_64aec3326e8274b4075ee54f399a9a6d
#
_entry.id   64aec3326e8274b4075ee54f399a9a6d
#
_cell.length_a   1.000
_cell.length_b   1.000
_cell.length_c   1.000
_cell.angle_alpha   90.00
_cell.angle_beta   90.00
_cell.angle_gamma   90.00
#
_symmetry.space_group_name_H-M   'P 1'
#
loop_
_entity.id
_entity.type
_entity.pdbx_description
1 polymer ?
#
loop_
_entity_poly.entity_id
_entity_poly.type
_entity_poly.pdbx_seq_one_letter_code
_entity_poly.pdbx_strand_id
1 'polypeptide(L)'
;NTGNINAGDNSIGIYNINGTVTNSGSVTAGNGGTGIYTNGGTLNLNSGSSIAVGGNNAIGVYALNQTGTLTNNSAVTIGDSSYGFVFSGSTAPVFINSQAAVTGNDSIFTFADSVLDVTNNAAVTMTGSNNIGYYLKNGGSVVNNANITGNTGTSNIGIYAKNSTITNNADIILGDSVLTEYTAPNGIKYKTGYSVGIYGENSNITNNAGNTIQIGSDGIGIYSSGPGTTENYGTITGT
;
A
#
# COMPACT_ATOMS: atom_id res chain seq x y z
N ASN A 1 -7.14 -9.39 -21.61
CA ASN A 1 -6.67 -8.16 -22.24
C ASN A 1 -5.23 -8.32 -22.70
N THR A 2 -4.98 -8.14 -23.98
CA THR A 2 -3.62 -8.11 -24.57
C THR A 2 -3.29 -6.75 -25.21
N GLY A 3 -4.26 -5.85 -25.25
CA GLY A 3 -4.14 -4.50 -25.80
C GLY A 3 -4.18 -3.42 -24.73
N ASN A 4 -4.59 -2.23 -25.12
CA ASN A 4 -4.72 -1.07 -24.22
C ASN A 4 -6.21 -0.86 -23.88
N ILE A 5 -6.49 -0.74 -22.59
CA ILE A 5 -7.78 -0.31 -22.07
C ILE A 5 -7.57 1.05 -21.42
N ASN A 6 -8.32 2.04 -21.90
CA ASN A 6 -8.33 3.36 -21.29
C ASN A 6 -9.73 3.62 -20.71
N ALA A 7 -9.85 3.43 -19.40
CA ALA A 7 -11.03 3.83 -18.65
C ALA A 7 -10.94 5.34 -18.42
N GLY A 8 -11.84 6.09 -19.03
CA GLY A 8 -11.97 7.54 -18.80
C GLY A 8 -12.42 7.86 -17.37
N ASP A 9 -12.72 9.14 -17.14
CA ASP A 9 -13.19 9.61 -15.83
C ASP A 9 -14.49 8.90 -15.40
N ASN A 10 -14.56 8.54 -14.11
CA ASN A 10 -15.69 7.84 -13.49
C ASN A 10 -16.10 6.54 -14.19
N SER A 11 -15.17 5.89 -14.90
CA SER A 11 -15.41 4.70 -15.70
C SER A 11 -14.69 3.48 -15.14
N ILE A 12 -15.12 2.29 -15.54
CA ILE A 12 -14.44 1.02 -15.20
C ILE A 12 -13.89 0.41 -16.49
N GLY A 13 -12.60 0.11 -16.51
CA GLY A 13 -11.94 -0.48 -17.67
C GLY A 13 -12.31 -1.94 -17.88
N ILE A 14 -12.16 -2.77 -16.83
CA ILE A 14 -12.56 -4.17 -16.81
C ILE A 14 -13.50 -4.38 -15.62
N TYR A 15 -14.69 -4.92 -15.89
CA TYR A 15 -15.67 -5.30 -14.88
C TYR A 15 -15.88 -6.81 -14.91
N ASN A 16 -15.60 -7.49 -13.79
CA ASN A 16 -15.68 -8.95 -13.69
C ASN A 16 -16.46 -9.38 -12.45
N ILE A 17 -17.36 -10.36 -12.61
CA ILE A 17 -18.03 -11.03 -11.49
C ILE A 17 -17.87 -12.54 -11.69
N ASN A 18 -17.21 -13.19 -10.73
CA ASN A 18 -17.00 -14.65 -10.64
C ASN A 18 -16.32 -15.28 -11.88
N GLY A 19 -15.79 -14.47 -12.80
CA GLY A 19 -15.10 -14.93 -13.99
C GLY A 19 -13.58 -14.91 -13.82
N THR A 20 -12.87 -15.18 -14.91
CA THR A 20 -11.42 -15.05 -14.98
C THR A 20 -11.03 -13.85 -15.83
N VAL A 21 -10.25 -12.94 -15.27
CA VAL A 21 -9.60 -11.86 -16.00
C VAL A 21 -8.11 -12.16 -16.10
N THR A 22 -7.57 -12.06 -17.31
CA THR A 22 -6.13 -12.10 -17.55
C THR A 22 -5.71 -10.78 -18.21
N ASN A 23 -4.85 -10.03 -17.54
CA ASN A 23 -4.28 -8.80 -18.09
C ASN A 23 -2.80 -9.02 -18.47
N SER A 24 -2.53 -8.89 -19.78
CA SER A 24 -1.18 -8.90 -20.37
C SER A 24 -0.90 -7.61 -21.14
N GLY A 25 -1.83 -6.66 -21.15
CA GLY A 25 -1.72 -5.37 -21.81
C GLY A 25 -1.69 -4.21 -20.80
N SER A 26 -2.01 -3.03 -21.27
CA SER A 26 -2.10 -1.82 -20.44
C SER A 26 -3.54 -1.55 -20.01
N VAL A 27 -3.73 -1.14 -18.76
CA VAL A 27 -5.00 -0.62 -18.23
C VAL A 27 -4.73 0.73 -17.58
N THR A 28 -5.47 1.75 -18.03
CA THR A 28 -5.38 3.11 -17.46
C THR A 28 -6.72 3.52 -16.86
N ALA A 29 -6.70 4.16 -15.69
CA ALA A 29 -7.88 4.76 -15.06
C ALA A 29 -7.74 6.29 -14.98
N GLY A 30 -8.78 7.01 -15.43
CA GLY A 30 -8.92 8.47 -15.27
C GLY A 30 -9.45 8.87 -13.90
N ASN A 31 -9.81 10.16 -13.71
CA ASN A 31 -10.31 10.66 -12.42
C ASN A 31 -11.55 9.89 -11.95
N GLY A 32 -11.57 9.47 -10.68
CA GLY A 32 -12.66 8.67 -10.12
C GLY A 32 -12.89 7.32 -10.79
N GLY A 33 -12.04 6.94 -11.75
CA GLY A 33 -12.17 5.70 -12.51
C GLY A 33 -11.58 4.49 -11.77
N THR A 34 -11.94 3.30 -12.25
CA THR A 34 -11.36 2.03 -11.79
C THR A 34 -10.80 1.27 -12.98
N GLY A 35 -9.52 0.93 -12.94
CA GLY A 35 -8.89 0.17 -14.02
C GLY A 35 -9.51 -1.21 -14.16
N ILE A 36 -9.46 -2.01 -13.08
CA ILE A 36 -10.02 -3.37 -13.02
C ILE A 36 -10.87 -3.50 -11.75
N TYR A 37 -12.15 -3.80 -11.94
CA TYR A 37 -13.05 -4.23 -10.87
C TYR A 37 -13.25 -5.73 -10.96
N THR A 38 -13.05 -6.45 -9.86
CA THR A 38 -13.39 -7.86 -9.76
C THR A 38 -14.18 -8.14 -8.47
N ASN A 39 -15.25 -8.93 -8.58
CA ASN A 39 -15.99 -9.43 -7.44
C ASN A 39 -15.96 -10.95 -7.47
N GLY A 40 -15.16 -11.55 -6.59
CA GLY A 40 -14.82 -12.97 -6.69
C GLY A 40 -14.04 -13.31 -7.97
N GLY A 41 -13.99 -14.59 -8.31
CA GLY A 41 -13.31 -15.08 -9.53
C GLY A 41 -11.79 -15.02 -9.43
N THR A 42 -11.14 -15.00 -10.58
CA THR A 42 -9.68 -15.02 -10.70
C THR A 42 -9.17 -13.79 -11.46
N LEU A 43 -8.16 -13.14 -10.94
CA LEU A 43 -7.46 -12.05 -11.61
C LEU A 43 -5.97 -12.42 -11.79
N ASN A 44 -5.54 -12.52 -13.04
CA ASN A 44 -4.16 -12.76 -13.44
C ASN A 44 -3.55 -11.48 -14.00
N LEU A 45 -2.57 -10.94 -13.31
CA LEU A 45 -1.78 -9.78 -13.73
C LEU A 45 -0.42 -10.28 -14.21
N ASN A 46 -0.25 -10.35 -15.53
CA ASN A 46 0.92 -10.98 -16.14
C ASN A 46 2.12 -10.02 -16.22
N SER A 47 3.31 -10.59 -16.26
CA SER A 47 4.54 -9.84 -16.52
C SER A 47 4.48 -9.11 -17.88
N GLY A 48 5.01 -7.90 -17.92
CA GLY A 48 4.96 -7.03 -19.10
C GLY A 48 3.66 -6.24 -19.26
N SER A 49 2.63 -6.50 -18.43
CA SER A 49 1.44 -5.64 -18.38
C SER A 49 1.67 -4.43 -17.48
N SER A 50 0.78 -3.45 -17.59
CA SER A 50 0.80 -2.25 -16.75
C SER A 50 -0.58 -1.84 -16.25
N ILE A 51 -0.60 -1.23 -15.07
CA ILE A 51 -1.76 -0.56 -14.51
C ILE A 51 -1.34 0.86 -14.18
N ALA A 52 -1.94 1.84 -14.86
CA ALA A 52 -1.68 3.24 -14.66
C ALA A 52 -2.94 3.95 -14.12
N VAL A 53 -2.82 4.52 -12.93
CA VAL A 53 -3.87 5.34 -12.32
C VAL A 53 -3.44 6.79 -12.51
N GLY A 54 -3.93 7.41 -13.58
CA GLY A 54 -3.48 8.75 -13.98
C GLY A 54 -4.33 9.90 -13.44
N GLY A 55 -5.48 9.60 -12.83
CA GLY A 55 -6.39 10.61 -12.32
C GLY A 55 -6.42 10.66 -10.79
N ASN A 56 -7.09 11.66 -10.23
CA ASN A 56 -7.36 11.77 -8.81
C ASN A 56 -8.53 10.88 -8.38
N ASN A 57 -8.51 10.37 -7.15
CA ASN A 57 -9.54 9.52 -6.57
C ASN A 57 -9.84 8.26 -7.41
N ALA A 58 -8.84 7.74 -8.09
CA ALA A 58 -8.96 6.58 -8.96
C ALA A 58 -8.37 5.32 -8.32
N ILE A 59 -8.74 4.17 -8.84
CA ILE A 59 -8.33 2.87 -8.32
C ILE A 59 -7.77 2.03 -9.47
N GLY A 60 -6.58 1.48 -9.29
CA GLY A 60 -6.00 0.56 -10.26
C GLY A 60 -6.76 -0.76 -10.30
N VAL A 61 -6.83 -1.46 -9.17
CA VAL A 61 -7.57 -2.72 -9.01
C VAL A 61 -8.47 -2.64 -7.77
N TYR A 62 -9.77 -2.84 -7.96
CA TYR A 62 -10.70 -3.07 -6.87
C TYR A 62 -11.09 -4.55 -6.81
N ALA A 63 -10.61 -5.25 -5.79
CA ALA A 63 -10.82 -6.69 -5.57
C ALA A 63 -11.81 -6.90 -4.42
N LEU A 64 -13.10 -7.06 -4.77
CA LEU A 64 -14.17 -7.36 -3.81
C LEU A 64 -14.31 -8.88 -3.68
N ASN A 65 -14.41 -9.38 -2.44
CA ASN A 65 -14.59 -10.81 -2.14
C ASN A 65 -13.60 -11.72 -2.90
N GLN A 66 -12.39 -11.22 -3.11
CA GLN A 66 -11.34 -12.01 -3.75
C GLN A 66 -11.00 -13.23 -2.90
N THR A 67 -10.87 -14.39 -3.52
CA THR A 67 -10.45 -15.64 -2.86
C THR A 67 -9.12 -16.11 -3.41
N GLY A 68 -8.35 -16.82 -2.58
CA GLY A 68 -7.04 -17.35 -2.99
C GLY A 68 -5.97 -16.25 -3.15
N THR A 69 -5.00 -16.52 -4.01
CA THR A 69 -3.85 -15.64 -4.21
C THR A 69 -4.00 -14.77 -5.43
N LEU A 70 -3.82 -13.45 -5.26
CA LEU A 70 -3.63 -12.50 -6.34
C LEU A 70 -2.15 -12.11 -6.38
N THR A 71 -1.47 -12.42 -7.48
CA THR A 71 -0.08 -12.01 -7.69
C THR A 71 -0.03 -10.84 -8.66
N ASN A 72 0.56 -9.74 -8.23
CA ASN A 72 0.84 -8.61 -9.10
C ASN A 72 2.19 -8.79 -9.80
N ASN A 73 2.15 -9.07 -11.09
CA ASN A 73 3.33 -9.03 -11.96
C ASN A 73 3.26 -7.86 -12.97
N SER A 74 2.27 -6.95 -12.81
CA SER A 74 2.14 -5.73 -13.62
C SER A 74 2.92 -4.58 -13.02
N ALA A 75 3.56 -3.77 -13.86
CA ALA A 75 4.07 -2.48 -13.43
C ALA A 75 2.89 -1.58 -13.00
N VAL A 76 3.00 -0.92 -11.84
CA VAL A 76 1.93 -0.09 -11.30
C VAL A 76 2.43 1.33 -11.10
N THR A 77 1.72 2.30 -11.68
CA THR A 77 1.96 3.72 -11.47
C THR A 77 0.67 4.37 -10.97
N ILE A 78 0.75 5.07 -9.85
CA ILE A 78 -0.39 5.67 -9.18
C ILE A 78 -0.17 7.18 -9.14
N GLY A 79 -1.12 7.93 -9.65
CA GLY A 79 -1.17 9.39 -9.55
C GLY A 79 -1.56 9.86 -8.14
N ASP A 80 -1.96 11.13 -8.03
CA ASP A 80 -2.30 11.73 -6.75
C ASP A 80 -3.66 11.26 -6.23
N SER A 81 -3.83 11.23 -4.91
CA SER A 81 -5.09 10.92 -4.17
C SER A 81 -5.76 9.62 -4.63
N SER A 82 -4.99 8.59 -4.93
CA SER A 82 -5.47 7.38 -5.60
C SER A 82 -4.97 6.09 -4.94
N TYR A 83 -5.51 4.97 -5.40
CA TYR A 83 -5.18 3.63 -4.87
C TYR A 83 -4.65 2.73 -5.98
N GLY A 84 -3.60 1.97 -5.69
CA GLY A 84 -3.14 0.91 -6.58
C GLY A 84 -4.05 -0.30 -6.50
N PHE A 85 -4.15 -0.91 -5.31
CA PHE A 85 -4.98 -2.06 -5.03
C PHE A 85 -5.90 -1.78 -3.84
N VAL A 86 -7.17 -2.11 -3.99
CA VAL A 86 -8.17 -2.09 -2.91
C VAL A 86 -8.73 -3.49 -2.74
N PHE A 87 -8.59 -4.06 -1.54
CA PHE A 87 -9.19 -5.33 -1.15
C PHE A 87 -10.32 -5.08 -0.17
N SER A 88 -11.51 -5.59 -0.47
CA SER A 88 -12.69 -5.42 0.38
C SER A 88 -13.55 -6.68 0.39
N GLY A 89 -14.46 -6.76 1.36
CA GLY A 89 -15.40 -7.86 1.51
C GLY A 89 -15.10 -8.77 2.70
N SER A 90 -15.69 -9.96 2.71
CA SER A 90 -15.65 -10.89 3.85
C SER A 90 -14.62 -12.02 3.71
N THR A 91 -13.87 -12.05 2.62
CA THR A 91 -12.83 -13.05 2.34
C THR A 91 -11.47 -12.60 2.87
N ALA A 92 -10.55 -13.55 3.02
CA ALA A 92 -9.16 -13.32 3.43
C ALA A 92 -8.21 -13.76 2.30
N PRO A 93 -8.01 -12.94 1.26
CA PRO A 93 -7.11 -13.26 0.17
C PRO A 93 -5.65 -13.12 0.56
N VAL A 94 -4.78 -13.69 -0.29
CA VAL A 94 -3.33 -13.45 -0.26
C VAL A 94 -2.97 -12.51 -1.42
N PHE A 95 -2.21 -11.46 -1.14
CA PHE A 95 -1.67 -10.55 -2.14
C PHE A 95 -0.15 -10.66 -2.20
N ILE A 96 0.38 -10.99 -3.37
CA ILE A 96 1.83 -11.04 -3.62
C ILE A 96 2.18 -9.93 -4.60
N ASN A 97 2.99 -8.96 -4.16
CA ASN A 97 3.55 -7.95 -5.05
C ASN A 97 4.91 -8.44 -5.58
N SER A 98 5.01 -8.68 -6.88
CA SER A 98 6.23 -9.18 -7.54
C SER A 98 6.75 -8.22 -8.62
N GLN A 99 6.16 -7.01 -8.73
CA GLN A 99 6.58 -5.98 -9.69
C GLN A 99 6.66 -4.62 -9.00
N ALA A 100 7.65 -3.82 -9.40
CA ALA A 100 7.84 -2.49 -8.84
C ALA A 100 6.62 -1.58 -9.04
N ALA A 101 6.36 -0.73 -8.05
CA ALA A 101 5.28 0.22 -8.04
C ALA A 101 5.76 1.62 -7.66
N VAL A 102 5.12 2.65 -8.23
CA VAL A 102 5.40 4.06 -7.95
C VAL A 102 4.10 4.78 -7.61
N THR A 103 4.10 5.62 -6.57
CA THR A 103 2.94 6.43 -6.16
C THR A 103 3.24 7.93 -6.24
N GLY A 104 2.23 8.74 -6.56
CA GLY A 104 2.24 10.20 -6.46
C GLY A 104 2.03 10.71 -5.03
N ASN A 105 1.25 11.80 -4.84
CA ASN A 105 0.92 12.34 -3.52
C ASN A 105 -0.40 11.78 -2.98
N ASP A 106 -0.58 11.77 -1.64
CA ASP A 106 -1.84 11.43 -0.97
C ASP A 106 -2.41 10.07 -1.41
N SER A 107 -1.56 9.11 -1.74
CA SER A 107 -1.94 7.86 -2.38
C SER A 107 -1.58 6.64 -1.57
N ILE A 108 -2.29 5.54 -1.81
CA ILE A 108 -2.06 4.27 -1.12
C ILE A 108 -1.77 3.19 -2.16
N PHE A 109 -0.61 2.52 -2.05
CA PHE A 109 -0.30 1.42 -2.96
C PHE A 109 -1.26 0.25 -2.77
N THR A 110 -1.42 -0.23 -1.53
CA THR A 110 -2.36 -1.32 -1.22
C THR A 110 -3.17 -0.97 0.02
N PHE A 111 -4.49 -0.94 -0.13
CA PHE A 111 -5.45 -0.75 0.95
C PHE A 111 -6.28 -2.01 1.12
N ALA A 112 -6.46 -2.46 2.37
CA ALA A 112 -7.33 -3.57 2.70
C ALA A 112 -8.34 -3.19 3.78
N ASP A 113 -9.62 -3.29 3.43
CA ASP A 113 -10.77 -3.22 4.32
C ASP A 113 -11.31 -4.63 4.66
N SER A 114 -10.64 -5.67 4.18
CA SER A 114 -10.79 -7.07 4.56
C SER A 114 -9.55 -7.56 5.29
N VAL A 115 -9.59 -8.76 5.85
CA VAL A 115 -8.36 -9.46 6.25
C VAL A 115 -7.51 -9.71 5.00
N LEU A 116 -6.23 -9.37 5.03
CA LEU A 116 -5.33 -9.53 3.89
C LEU A 116 -3.95 -10.00 4.33
N ASP A 117 -3.48 -11.08 3.71
CA ASP A 117 -2.08 -11.50 3.85
C ASP A 117 -1.26 -10.96 2.66
N VAL A 118 -0.27 -10.14 2.96
CA VAL A 118 0.59 -9.47 1.97
C VAL A 118 1.99 -10.05 2.00
N THR A 119 2.53 -10.35 0.82
CA THR A 119 3.96 -10.58 0.60
C THR A 119 4.48 -9.57 -0.42
N ASN A 120 5.34 -8.66 0.00
CA ASN A 120 6.01 -7.71 -0.89
C ASN A 120 7.36 -8.24 -1.33
N ASN A 121 7.49 -8.61 -2.60
CA ASN A 121 8.74 -9.10 -3.19
C ASN A 121 9.35 -8.12 -4.20
N ALA A 122 8.78 -6.92 -4.38
CA ALA A 122 9.30 -5.92 -5.30
C ALA A 122 9.22 -4.51 -4.71
N ALA A 123 10.10 -3.63 -5.15
CA ALA A 123 10.20 -2.28 -4.59
C ALA A 123 8.91 -1.47 -4.74
N VAL A 124 8.56 -0.74 -3.68
CA VAL A 124 7.50 0.28 -3.69
C VAL A 124 8.16 1.63 -3.49
N THR A 125 8.00 2.53 -4.47
CA THR A 125 8.57 3.88 -4.43
C THR A 125 7.46 4.92 -4.32
N MET A 126 7.47 5.68 -3.26
CA MET A 126 6.58 6.81 -3.01
C MET A 126 7.31 8.09 -3.37
N THR A 127 7.03 8.68 -4.55
CA THR A 127 7.73 9.87 -5.04
C THR A 127 7.18 11.16 -4.48
N GLY A 128 5.95 11.14 -4.00
CA GLY A 128 5.27 12.29 -3.38
C GLY A 128 5.17 12.18 -1.87
N SER A 129 4.33 13.03 -1.30
CA SER A 129 4.08 13.15 0.14
C SER A 129 2.76 12.52 0.55
N ASN A 130 2.60 12.24 1.87
CA ASN A 130 1.39 11.70 2.48
C ASN A 130 0.95 10.34 1.91
N ASN A 131 1.88 9.54 1.44
CA ASN A 131 1.57 8.22 0.88
C ASN A 131 1.65 7.12 1.93
N ILE A 132 0.94 6.02 1.65
CA ILE A 132 1.04 4.79 2.43
C ILE A 132 1.38 3.65 1.47
N GLY A 133 2.43 2.90 1.77
CA GLY A 133 2.77 1.70 1.01
C GLY A 133 1.71 0.62 1.19
N TYR A 134 1.56 0.09 2.39
CA TYR A 134 0.56 -0.93 2.73
C TYR A 134 -0.31 -0.47 3.89
N TYR A 135 -1.64 -0.51 3.71
CA TYR A 135 -2.61 -0.17 4.73
C TYR A 135 -3.59 -1.31 4.97
N LEU A 136 -3.41 -2.07 6.06
CA LEU A 136 -4.31 -3.15 6.49
C LEU A 136 -5.15 -2.68 7.68
N LYS A 137 -6.45 -2.53 7.45
CA LYS A 137 -7.39 -2.00 8.44
C LYS A 137 -7.98 -3.07 9.36
N ASN A 138 -8.15 -4.30 8.87
CA ASN A 138 -8.94 -5.33 9.53
C ASN A 138 -8.18 -6.66 9.77
N GLY A 139 -6.87 -6.60 9.85
CA GLY A 139 -6.06 -7.78 10.19
C GLY A 139 -5.42 -8.45 8.98
N GLY A 140 -4.67 -9.52 9.26
CA GLY A 140 -3.87 -10.26 8.31
C GLY A 140 -2.39 -10.17 8.61
N SER A 141 -1.57 -10.24 7.58
CA SER A 141 -0.11 -10.14 7.72
C SER A 141 0.55 -9.30 6.63
N VAL A 142 1.72 -8.73 6.96
CA VAL A 142 2.62 -8.11 5.96
C VAL A 142 4.01 -8.73 6.12
N VAL A 143 4.49 -9.39 5.06
CA VAL A 143 5.87 -9.82 4.93
C VAL A 143 6.52 -8.93 3.87
N ASN A 144 7.39 -8.02 4.31
CA ASN A 144 8.10 -7.10 3.42
C ASN A 144 9.48 -7.62 3.10
N ASN A 145 9.69 -8.12 1.87
CA ASN A 145 10.96 -8.68 1.39
C ASN A 145 11.66 -7.74 0.39
N ALA A 146 11.13 -6.54 0.12
CA ALA A 146 11.72 -5.60 -0.82
C ALA A 146 11.57 -4.16 -0.31
N ASN A 147 12.45 -3.28 -0.76
CA ASN A 147 12.53 -1.93 -0.23
C ASN A 147 11.24 -1.12 -0.44
N ILE A 148 10.86 -0.37 0.60
CA ILE A 148 9.84 0.67 0.54
C ILE A 148 10.56 2.00 0.69
N THR A 149 10.51 2.83 -0.35
CA THR A 149 11.21 4.13 -0.36
C THR A 149 10.22 5.28 -0.53
N GLY A 150 10.41 6.33 0.24
CA GLY A 150 9.59 7.55 0.22
C GLY A 150 10.38 8.76 0.69
N ASN A 151 11.68 8.78 0.39
CA ASN A 151 12.62 9.81 0.88
C ASN A 151 12.63 11.09 0.04
N THR A 152 11.95 11.11 -1.11
CA THR A 152 11.78 12.33 -1.94
C THR A 152 10.56 13.16 -1.53
N GLY A 153 9.63 12.57 -0.76
CA GLY A 153 8.46 13.22 -0.21
C GLY A 153 8.49 13.26 1.32
N THR A 154 7.44 13.81 1.91
CA THR A 154 7.29 13.98 3.36
C THR A 154 6.05 13.28 3.88
N SER A 155 6.00 13.00 5.19
CA SER A 155 4.82 12.44 5.86
C SER A 155 4.33 11.10 5.27
N ASN A 156 5.26 10.29 4.77
CA ASN A 156 4.97 8.99 4.18
C ASN A 156 4.94 7.89 5.26
N ILE A 157 4.09 6.89 5.08
CA ILE A 157 4.03 5.69 5.92
C ILE A 157 4.40 4.47 5.08
N GLY A 158 5.40 3.71 5.52
CA GLY A 158 5.80 2.49 4.82
C GLY A 158 4.72 1.41 4.94
N ILE A 159 4.42 1.00 6.17
CA ILE A 159 3.41 -0.01 6.49
C ILE A 159 2.53 0.50 7.64
N TYR A 160 1.22 0.53 7.43
CA TYR A 160 0.22 0.68 8.46
C TYR A 160 -0.60 -0.61 8.57
N ALA A 161 -0.64 -1.23 9.74
CA ALA A 161 -1.46 -2.42 9.91
C ALA A 161 -2.06 -2.50 11.30
N LYS A 162 -3.32 -2.92 11.35
CA LYS A 162 -4.10 -3.10 12.56
C LYS A 162 -4.47 -4.56 12.75
N ASN A 163 -4.40 -5.07 13.99
CA ASN A 163 -4.68 -6.46 14.36
C ASN A 163 -3.91 -7.48 13.50
N SER A 164 -2.64 -7.19 13.20
CA SER A 164 -1.87 -7.87 12.17
C SER A 164 -0.53 -8.40 12.68
N THR A 165 0.13 -9.21 11.86
CA THR A 165 1.54 -9.57 12.05
C THR A 165 2.36 -8.92 10.95
N ILE A 166 3.41 -8.16 11.32
CA ILE A 166 4.28 -7.44 10.39
C ILE A 166 5.70 -7.98 10.53
N THR A 167 6.26 -8.47 9.44
CA THR A 167 7.65 -8.93 9.36
C THR A 167 8.38 -8.12 8.28
N ASN A 168 9.37 -7.34 8.68
CA ASN A 168 10.19 -6.57 7.78
C ASN A 168 11.53 -7.24 7.54
N ASN A 169 11.81 -7.59 6.28
CA ASN A 169 13.03 -8.24 5.79
C ASN A 169 13.78 -7.36 4.78
N ALA A 170 13.44 -6.06 4.66
CA ALA A 170 14.07 -5.15 3.70
C ALA A 170 14.13 -3.73 4.26
N ASP A 171 14.80 -2.83 3.57
CA ASP A 171 14.92 -1.46 4.01
C ASP A 171 13.62 -0.67 3.81
N ILE A 172 13.29 0.18 4.77
CA ILE A 172 12.25 1.20 4.68
C ILE A 172 12.92 2.55 4.83
N ILE A 173 12.89 3.38 3.77
CA ILE A 173 13.60 4.65 3.72
C ILE A 173 12.61 5.77 3.42
N LEU A 174 12.29 6.59 4.42
CA LEU A 174 11.32 7.68 4.31
C LEU A 174 11.96 9.03 4.55
N GLY A 175 11.35 10.07 4.00
CA GLY A 175 11.75 11.45 4.17
C GLY A 175 11.22 12.08 5.47
N ASP A 176 11.32 13.40 5.54
CA ASP A 176 10.96 14.20 6.71
C ASP A 176 9.46 14.16 7.01
N SER A 177 9.11 14.49 8.24
CA SER A 177 7.72 14.76 8.64
C SER A 177 7.37 16.22 8.39
N VAL A 178 6.13 16.49 7.97
CA VAL A 178 5.54 17.83 7.97
C VAL A 178 4.43 17.86 9.01
N LEU A 179 4.78 18.31 10.23
CA LEU A 179 3.89 18.21 11.36
C LEU A 179 2.85 19.33 11.36
N THR A 180 1.59 18.97 11.51
CA THR A 180 0.47 19.88 11.75
C THR A 180 -0.02 19.71 13.18
N GLU A 181 -0.14 20.81 13.91
CA GLU A 181 -0.69 20.80 15.27
C GLU A 181 -2.22 20.94 15.22
N TYR A 182 -2.89 20.06 15.90
CA TYR A 182 -4.34 20.09 16.13
C TYR A 182 -4.62 20.20 17.63
N THR A 183 -5.48 21.13 18.01
CA THR A 183 -5.96 21.26 19.39
C THR A 183 -7.36 20.67 19.50
N ALA A 184 -7.51 19.60 20.28
CA ALA A 184 -8.78 18.97 20.53
C ALA A 184 -9.69 19.87 21.40
N PRO A 185 -11.03 19.63 21.43
CA PRO A 185 -11.97 20.43 22.24
C PRO A 185 -11.66 20.44 23.75
N ASN A 186 -10.95 19.45 24.26
CA ASN A 186 -10.47 19.37 25.65
C ASN A 186 -9.18 20.16 25.91
N GLY A 187 -8.66 20.92 24.94
CA GLY A 187 -7.44 21.70 25.02
C GLY A 187 -6.14 20.92 24.85
N ILE A 188 -6.21 19.61 24.61
CA ILE A 188 -4.99 18.80 24.38
C ILE A 188 -4.53 19.01 22.94
N LYS A 189 -3.20 19.24 22.79
CA LYS A 189 -2.57 19.42 21.49
C LYS A 189 -2.02 18.08 20.98
N TYR A 190 -2.30 17.79 19.73
CA TYR A 190 -1.79 16.62 19.00
C TYR A 190 -1.05 17.09 17.77
N LYS A 191 -0.04 16.34 17.37
CA LYS A 191 0.66 16.52 16.10
C LYS A 191 0.33 15.38 15.17
N THR A 192 0.13 15.67 13.89
CA THR A 192 -0.11 14.72 12.80
C THR A 192 0.86 15.01 11.66
N GLY A 193 0.94 14.14 10.67
CA GLY A 193 1.84 14.33 9.51
C GLY A 193 3.23 13.74 9.74
N TYR A 194 3.35 12.71 10.58
CA TYR A 194 4.61 11.99 10.77
C TYR A 194 4.93 11.10 9.57
N SER A 195 6.20 11.06 9.15
CA SER A 195 6.73 9.92 8.43
C SER A 195 6.91 8.76 9.39
N VAL A 196 6.36 7.59 9.05
CA VAL A 196 6.39 6.41 9.93
C VAL A 196 6.83 5.18 9.13
N GLY A 197 7.94 4.56 9.53
CA GLY A 197 8.41 3.34 8.87
C GLY A 197 7.38 2.23 8.97
N ILE A 198 7.04 1.82 10.18
CA ILE A 198 6.02 0.80 10.48
C ILE A 198 5.09 1.34 11.57
N TYR A 199 3.79 1.37 11.28
CA TYR A 199 2.73 1.69 12.22
C TYR A 199 1.91 0.43 12.51
N GLY A 200 1.98 -0.09 13.73
CA GLY A 200 1.20 -1.23 14.17
C GLY A 200 0.21 -0.86 15.26
N GLU A 201 -1.08 -1.13 15.05
CA GLU A 201 -2.12 -1.03 16.07
C GLU A 201 -2.60 -2.43 16.45
N ASN A 202 -2.49 -2.81 17.73
CA ASN A 202 -2.78 -4.16 18.21
C ASN A 202 -2.07 -5.26 17.39
N SER A 203 -0.80 -5.04 17.04
CA SER A 203 -0.09 -5.84 16.05
C SER A 203 1.24 -6.34 16.58
N ASN A 204 1.68 -7.49 16.07
CA ASN A 204 3.04 -7.96 16.29
C ASN A 204 3.96 -7.45 15.18
N ILE A 205 5.06 -6.81 15.55
CA ILE A 205 6.01 -6.22 14.62
C ILE A 205 7.39 -6.84 14.84
N THR A 206 8.01 -7.29 13.76
CA THR A 206 9.40 -7.76 13.76
C THR A 206 10.15 -7.07 12.64
N ASN A 207 11.21 -6.32 12.97
CA ASN A 207 12.20 -5.84 12.02
C ASN A 207 13.44 -6.73 12.12
N ASN A 208 13.67 -7.52 11.10
CA ASN A 208 14.73 -8.54 11.12
C ASN A 208 16.13 -7.93 10.97
N ALA A 209 17.13 -8.68 11.43
CA ALA A 209 18.54 -8.28 11.35
C ALA A 209 18.99 -8.05 9.90
N GLY A 210 19.89 -7.09 9.71
CA GLY A 210 20.44 -6.73 8.41
C GLY A 210 19.62 -5.68 7.64
N ASN A 211 18.43 -5.30 8.13
CA ASN A 211 17.58 -4.31 7.49
C ASN A 211 17.59 -2.97 8.23
N THR A 212 17.38 -1.89 7.51
CA THR A 212 17.36 -0.52 8.06
C THR A 212 15.99 0.11 7.87
N ILE A 213 15.47 0.70 8.94
CA ILE A 213 14.37 1.67 8.87
C ILE A 213 14.99 3.05 9.06
N GLN A 214 15.13 3.78 7.96
CA GLN A 214 15.66 5.14 7.93
C GLN A 214 14.53 6.15 7.79
N ILE A 215 14.49 7.12 8.68
CA ILE A 215 13.44 8.15 8.73
C ILE A 215 14.08 9.52 8.75
N GLY A 216 13.51 10.46 8.02
CA GLY A 216 13.91 11.87 8.06
C GLY A 216 13.52 12.57 9.37
N SER A 217 13.72 13.88 9.40
CA SER A 217 13.48 14.72 10.59
C SER A 217 12.06 14.58 11.14
N ASP A 218 11.93 14.57 12.47
CA ASP A 218 10.66 14.40 13.20
C ASP A 218 9.91 13.10 12.88
N GLY A 219 10.53 12.13 12.22
CA GLY A 219 9.90 10.87 11.84
C GLY A 219 9.93 9.82 12.95
N ILE A 220 9.16 8.74 12.73
CA ILE A 220 9.06 7.61 13.67
C ILE A 220 9.45 6.33 12.93
N GLY A 221 10.47 5.62 13.41
CA GLY A 221 10.89 4.35 12.82
C GLY A 221 9.81 3.28 12.96
N ILE A 222 9.42 2.95 14.18
CA ILE A 222 8.33 2.02 14.51
C ILE A 222 7.41 2.70 15.53
N TYR A 223 6.13 2.77 15.21
CA TYR A 223 5.07 3.14 16.13
C TYR A 223 4.20 1.91 16.43
N SER A 224 4.07 1.58 17.70
CA SER A 224 3.24 0.47 18.16
C SER A 224 2.26 0.95 19.20
N SER A 225 1.00 0.60 19.08
CA SER A 225 -0.04 0.93 20.04
C SER A 225 -0.97 -0.25 20.31
N GLY A 226 -1.48 -0.32 21.55
CA GLY A 226 -2.34 -1.43 22.00
C GLY A 226 -1.57 -2.74 22.21
N PRO A 227 -2.30 -3.87 22.38
CA PRO A 227 -1.69 -5.17 22.56
C PRO A 227 -0.88 -5.63 21.34
N GLY A 228 0.24 -6.29 21.58
CA GLY A 228 1.13 -6.83 20.57
C GLY A 228 2.59 -6.76 21.05
N THR A 229 3.47 -7.37 20.28
CA THR A 229 4.92 -7.37 20.53
C THR A 229 5.64 -6.55 19.47
N THR A 230 6.72 -5.87 19.88
CA THR A 230 7.61 -5.17 18.94
C THR A 230 9.03 -5.64 19.15
N GLU A 231 9.59 -6.25 18.13
CA GLU A 231 10.95 -6.77 18.14
C GLU A 231 11.75 -6.10 17.02
N ASN A 232 12.85 -5.44 17.39
CA ASN A 232 13.77 -4.83 16.44
C ASN A 232 15.13 -5.50 16.53
N TYR A 233 15.48 -6.29 15.54
CA TYR A 233 16.79 -6.90 15.37
C TYR A 233 17.64 -6.18 14.30
N GLY A 234 17.03 -5.30 13.51
CA GLY A 234 17.68 -4.46 12.52
C GLY A 234 18.14 -3.11 13.08
N THR A 235 18.33 -2.15 12.20
CA THR A 235 18.75 -0.80 12.53
C THR A 235 17.59 0.19 12.33
N ILE A 236 17.43 1.15 13.25
CA ILE A 236 16.55 2.30 13.06
C ILE A 236 17.42 3.54 13.13
N THR A 237 17.40 4.37 12.08
CA THR A 237 18.17 5.62 12.00
C THR A 237 17.26 6.81 11.70
N GLY A 238 17.54 7.94 12.36
CA GLY A 238 17.00 9.25 12.01
C GLY A 238 18.06 10.10 11.30
N THR A 239 17.63 11.04 10.46
CA THR A 239 18.52 12.02 9.78
C THR A 239 18.21 13.42 10.26
#